data_0271a8a84d063dd44da38f65c5f60342
#
_entry.id   0271a8a84d063dd44da38f65c5f60342
#
_cell.length_a   1.000
_cell.length_b   1.000
_cell.length_c   1.000
_cell.angle_alpha   90.00
_cell.angle_beta   90.00
_cell.angle_gamma   90.00
#
_symmetry.space_group_name_H-M   'P 1'
#
loop_
_entity.id
_entity.type
_entity.pdbx_description
1 polymer ?
#
loop_
_entity_poly.entity_id
_entity_poly.type
_entity_poly.pdbx_seq_one_letter_code
_entity_poly.pdbx_strand_id
1 'polypeptide(L)'
;MIKGMKKLLSIIFLALMALPIMAQKNVYKFSVKDGNDHTVKLKDYKGKVLLIVNTATKCGFTPQYEALQKLYETYKNQGFVVLDFPCNQFGAQAPGSFRDIHAFCTSNYGTTFPQFAKVNVNGRNE
;
A
#
# COMPACT_ATOMS: atom_id res chain seq x y z
N MET A 1 26.54 34.72 37.01
CA MET A 1 26.73 33.29 36.63
C MET A 1 25.42 32.58 36.31
N ILE A 2 24.42 32.59 37.16
CA ILE A 2 23.17 31.81 36.96
C ILE A 2 22.29 32.32 35.79
N LYS A 3 22.26 33.63 35.49
CA LYS A 3 21.49 34.21 34.39
C LYS A 3 22.02 33.82 32.99
N GLY A 4 23.36 33.71 32.85
CA GLY A 4 23.97 33.28 31.57
C GLY A 4 23.75 31.81 31.27
N MET A 5 23.82 30.98 32.29
CA MET A 5 23.63 29.54 32.18
C MET A 5 22.20 29.14 31.79
N LYS A 6 21.18 29.87 32.32
CA LYS A 6 19.77 29.66 31.93
C LYS A 6 19.49 30.04 30.47
N LYS A 7 20.12 31.12 29.97
CA LYS A 7 20.03 31.52 28.55
C LYS A 7 20.71 30.50 27.64
N LEU A 8 21.87 29.98 28.04
CA LEU A 8 22.60 28.97 27.28
C LEU A 8 21.83 27.64 27.20
N LEU A 9 21.25 27.20 28.32
CA LEU A 9 20.38 26.02 28.36
C LEU A 9 19.12 26.17 27.49
N SER A 10 18.51 27.38 27.47
CA SER A 10 17.33 27.67 26.64
C SER A 10 17.65 27.63 25.15
N ILE A 11 18.83 28.11 24.73
CA ILE A 11 19.28 28.07 23.33
C ILE A 11 19.60 26.64 22.90
N ILE A 12 20.22 25.84 23.77
CA ILE A 12 20.51 24.42 23.49
C ILE A 12 19.19 23.62 23.38
N PHE A 13 18.20 23.92 24.23
CA PHE A 13 16.89 23.24 24.14
C PHE A 13 16.14 23.60 22.85
N LEU A 14 16.23 24.86 22.39
CA LEU A 14 15.63 25.30 21.13
C LEU A 14 16.34 24.70 19.91
N ALA A 15 17.67 24.54 19.97
CA ALA A 15 18.45 23.93 18.90
C ALA A 15 18.20 22.42 18.76
N LEU A 16 17.88 21.71 19.85
CA LEU A 16 17.52 20.30 19.81
C LEU A 16 16.14 20.05 19.15
N MET A 17 15.26 21.05 19.12
CA MET A 17 13.95 20.96 18.44
C MET A 17 14.04 21.14 16.92
N ALA A 18 15.20 21.55 16.39
CA ALA A 18 15.44 21.77 14.97
C ALA A 18 16.09 20.55 14.29
N LEU A 19 15.88 19.34 14.81
CA LEU A 19 16.24 18.14 14.05
C LEU A 19 15.39 18.10 12.78
N PRO A 20 16.00 18.04 11.59
CA PRO A 20 15.24 17.90 10.36
C PRO A 20 14.42 16.63 10.50
N ILE A 21 13.09 16.74 10.48
CA ILE A 21 12.22 15.59 10.29
C ILE A 21 12.62 15.04 8.92
N MET A 22 13.45 14.02 8.91
CA MET A 22 13.78 13.28 7.70
C MET A 22 12.46 12.94 7.04
N ALA A 23 12.21 13.50 5.87
CA ALA A 23 10.97 13.28 5.14
C ALA A 23 10.83 11.77 4.94
N GLN A 24 10.00 11.14 5.74
CA GLN A 24 9.78 9.71 5.71
C GLN A 24 9.29 9.35 4.30
N LYS A 25 10.01 8.47 3.62
CA LYS A 25 9.57 7.95 2.33
C LYS A 25 8.21 7.29 2.56
N ASN A 26 7.18 7.75 1.88
CA ASN A 26 5.83 7.23 2.02
C ASN A 26 5.31 6.76 0.66
N VAL A 27 4.29 5.91 0.70
CA VAL A 27 3.68 5.32 -0.51
C VAL A 27 3.04 6.35 -1.45
N TYR A 28 2.72 7.53 -0.97
CA TYR A 28 2.04 8.57 -1.76
C TYR A 28 2.90 9.21 -2.87
N LYS A 29 4.19 8.89 -2.92
CA LYS A 29 5.08 9.30 -4.01
C LYS A 29 4.97 8.40 -5.24
N PHE A 30 4.36 7.24 -5.11
CA PHE A 30 4.25 6.25 -6.17
C PHE A 30 2.97 6.43 -6.98
N SER A 31 3.07 6.03 -8.24
CA SER A 31 1.94 5.85 -9.14
C SER A 31 1.99 4.41 -9.65
N VAL A 32 0.83 3.83 -9.86
CA VAL A 32 0.66 2.44 -10.29
C VAL A 32 -0.25 2.38 -11.49
N LYS A 33 -0.30 1.24 -12.17
CA LYS A 33 -1.23 1.02 -13.27
C LYS A 33 -2.45 0.22 -12.77
N ASP A 34 -3.63 0.66 -13.20
CA ASP A 34 -4.83 -0.17 -13.07
C ASP A 34 -4.88 -1.25 -14.16
N GLY A 35 -5.94 -2.05 -14.17
CA GLY A 35 -6.09 -3.12 -15.14
C GLY A 35 -6.35 -2.67 -16.58
N ASN A 36 -6.59 -1.38 -16.81
CA ASN A 36 -6.81 -0.76 -18.11
C ASN A 36 -5.63 0.13 -18.53
N ASP A 37 -4.49 -0.01 -17.87
CA ASP A 37 -3.25 0.75 -18.10
C ASP A 37 -3.35 2.25 -17.77
N HIS A 38 -4.39 2.68 -17.05
CA HIS A 38 -4.45 4.05 -16.54
C HIS A 38 -3.52 4.22 -15.35
N THR A 39 -2.94 5.42 -15.23
CA THR A 39 -2.08 5.75 -14.10
C THR A 39 -2.91 6.20 -12.90
N VAL A 40 -2.79 5.50 -11.79
CA VAL A 40 -3.40 5.84 -10.50
C VAL A 40 -2.31 6.33 -9.54
N LYS A 41 -2.50 7.49 -8.97
CA LYS A 41 -1.56 8.07 -8.00
C LYS A 41 -1.93 7.62 -6.59
N LEU A 42 -1.00 6.98 -5.87
CA LEU A 42 -1.28 6.53 -4.49
C LEU A 42 -1.55 7.69 -3.53
N LYS A 43 -1.18 8.92 -3.89
CA LYS A 43 -1.57 10.11 -3.13
C LYS A 43 -3.08 10.34 -3.04
N ASP A 44 -3.86 9.77 -3.97
CA ASP A 44 -5.32 9.90 -3.98
C ASP A 44 -5.97 9.11 -2.83
N TYR A 45 -5.20 8.24 -2.18
CA TYR A 45 -5.59 7.50 -0.98
C TYR A 45 -5.14 8.16 0.33
N LYS A 46 -4.64 9.40 0.30
CA LYS A 46 -4.26 10.11 1.54
C LYS A 46 -5.43 10.17 2.51
N GLY A 47 -5.12 10.02 3.79
CA GLY A 47 -6.11 10.03 4.87
C GLY A 47 -6.80 8.69 5.09
N LYS A 48 -6.48 7.66 4.29
CA LYS A 48 -7.00 6.30 4.45
C LYS A 48 -5.97 5.37 5.08
N VAL A 49 -6.46 4.35 5.75
CA VAL A 49 -5.64 3.20 6.17
C VAL A 49 -5.53 2.25 4.99
N LEU A 50 -4.31 2.00 4.53
CA LEU A 50 -4.03 1.18 3.36
C LEU A 50 -3.51 -0.20 3.78
N LEU A 51 -4.16 -1.26 3.30
CA LEU A 51 -3.62 -2.61 3.30
C LEU A 51 -3.17 -2.94 1.88
N ILE A 52 -1.85 -2.89 1.65
CA ILE A 52 -1.25 -3.17 0.34
C ILE A 52 -0.79 -4.62 0.34
N VAL A 53 -1.28 -5.41 -0.61
CA VAL A 53 -1.02 -6.85 -0.67
C VAL A 53 -0.55 -7.29 -2.05
N ASN A 54 0.37 -8.27 -2.09
CA ASN A 54 0.60 -9.08 -3.27
C ASN A 54 -0.24 -10.35 -3.19
N THR A 55 -0.84 -10.72 -4.31
CA THR A 55 -1.77 -11.84 -4.37
C THR A 55 -1.49 -12.75 -5.55
N ALA A 56 -2.13 -13.91 -5.52
CA ALA A 56 -2.08 -14.91 -6.59
C ALA A 56 -3.39 -15.70 -6.66
N THR A 57 -3.72 -16.22 -7.84
CA THR A 57 -4.98 -16.96 -8.09
C THR A 57 -4.81 -18.47 -8.06
N LYS A 58 -3.56 -18.98 -8.07
CA LYS A 58 -3.22 -20.42 -8.04
C LYS A 58 -2.26 -20.76 -6.90
N CYS A 59 -2.56 -20.25 -5.70
CA CYS A 59 -1.75 -20.45 -4.51
C CYS A 59 -2.59 -21.17 -3.44
N GLY A 60 -1.96 -21.93 -2.55
CA GLY A 60 -2.62 -22.50 -1.38
C GLY A 60 -3.22 -21.43 -0.45
N PHE A 61 -2.71 -20.21 -0.50
CA PHE A 61 -3.23 -19.07 0.26
C PHE A 61 -4.25 -18.22 -0.50
N THR A 62 -4.61 -18.55 -1.74
CA THR A 62 -5.64 -17.83 -2.51
C THR A 62 -6.97 -17.65 -1.76
N PRO A 63 -7.43 -18.60 -0.91
CA PRO A 63 -8.63 -18.41 -0.10
C PRO A 63 -8.60 -17.21 0.86
N GLN A 64 -7.43 -16.61 1.13
CA GLN A 64 -7.33 -15.37 1.91
C GLN A 64 -8.08 -14.18 1.29
N TYR A 65 -8.42 -14.23 0.01
CA TYR A 65 -9.28 -13.24 -0.64
C TYR A 65 -10.62 -13.06 0.07
N GLU A 66 -11.18 -14.14 0.62
CA GLU A 66 -12.41 -14.07 1.40
C GLU A 66 -12.26 -13.19 2.64
N ALA A 67 -11.17 -13.40 3.40
CA ALA A 67 -10.89 -12.59 4.60
C ALA A 67 -10.58 -11.13 4.24
N LEU A 68 -9.85 -10.88 3.15
CA LEU A 68 -9.57 -9.53 2.65
C LEU A 68 -10.85 -8.80 2.25
N GLN A 69 -11.77 -9.48 1.56
CA GLN A 69 -13.04 -8.89 1.17
C GLN A 69 -13.91 -8.57 2.38
N LYS A 70 -14.00 -9.48 3.34
CA LYS A 70 -14.73 -9.26 4.58
C LYS A 70 -14.17 -8.07 5.37
N LEU A 71 -12.86 -7.97 5.46
CA LEU A 71 -12.18 -6.86 6.13
C LEU A 71 -12.49 -5.53 5.43
N TYR A 72 -12.40 -5.51 4.09
CA TYR A 72 -12.71 -4.34 3.30
C TYR A 72 -14.16 -3.89 3.48
N GLU A 73 -15.12 -4.79 3.38
CA GLU A 73 -16.55 -4.49 3.58
C GLU A 73 -16.83 -3.92 4.97
N THR A 74 -16.17 -4.47 5.98
CA THR A 74 -16.37 -4.03 7.36
C THR A 74 -15.89 -2.59 7.59
N TYR A 75 -14.78 -2.19 6.98
CA TYR A 75 -14.09 -0.95 7.34
C TYR A 75 -14.01 0.11 6.23
N LYS A 76 -14.44 -0.19 5.00
CA LYS A 76 -14.36 0.76 3.86
C LYS A 76 -15.01 2.12 4.15
N ASN A 77 -16.11 2.14 4.88
CA ASN A 77 -16.81 3.38 5.25
C ASN A 77 -16.12 4.13 6.39
N GLN A 78 -15.10 3.55 7.02
CA GLN A 78 -14.27 4.15 8.06
C GLN A 78 -12.89 4.57 7.52
N GLY A 79 -12.75 4.67 6.20
CA GLY A 79 -11.51 5.12 5.57
C GLY A 79 -10.44 4.04 5.39
N PHE A 80 -10.83 2.76 5.42
CA PHE A 80 -9.93 1.63 5.13
C PHE A 80 -10.03 1.21 3.66
N VAL A 81 -8.92 0.84 3.04
CA VAL A 81 -8.90 0.28 1.68
C VAL A 81 -7.84 -0.80 1.54
N VAL A 82 -8.19 -1.86 0.82
CA VAL A 82 -7.25 -2.89 0.35
C VAL A 82 -6.80 -2.50 -1.05
N LEU A 83 -5.48 -2.49 -1.29
CA LEU A 83 -4.89 -2.28 -2.61
C LEU A 83 -4.20 -3.57 -3.03
N ASP A 84 -4.79 -4.26 -4.00
CA ASP A 84 -4.36 -5.58 -4.43
C ASP A 84 -3.48 -5.50 -5.69
N PHE A 85 -2.28 -6.04 -5.59
CA PHE A 85 -1.29 -6.11 -6.66
C PHE A 85 -0.92 -7.58 -6.94
N PRO A 86 -1.58 -8.24 -7.90
CA PRO A 86 -1.23 -9.61 -8.27
C PRO A 86 0.22 -9.69 -8.74
N CYS A 87 0.94 -10.74 -8.34
CA CYS A 87 2.33 -10.96 -8.71
C CYS A 87 2.56 -12.41 -9.13
N ASN A 88 3.13 -12.59 -10.34
CA ASN A 88 3.41 -13.93 -10.89
C ASN A 88 4.82 -14.44 -10.58
N GLN A 89 5.63 -13.70 -9.83
CA GLN A 89 7.03 -14.06 -9.56
C GLN A 89 7.18 -15.14 -8.47
N PHE A 90 6.12 -15.48 -7.77
CA PHE A 90 6.11 -16.52 -6.74
C PHE A 90 5.52 -17.81 -7.31
N GLY A 91 6.39 -18.66 -7.87
CA GLY A 91 5.98 -19.95 -8.42
C GLY A 91 5.00 -19.89 -9.60
N ALA A 92 4.96 -18.77 -10.35
CA ALA A 92 4.03 -18.54 -11.46
C ALA A 92 2.55 -18.74 -11.06
N GLN A 93 2.18 -18.35 -9.85
CA GLN A 93 0.86 -18.61 -9.27
C GLN A 93 -0.19 -17.51 -9.55
N ALA A 94 0.16 -16.47 -10.30
CA ALA A 94 -0.77 -15.47 -10.82
C ALA A 94 -0.71 -15.40 -12.36
N PRO A 95 -0.99 -16.50 -13.08
CA PRO A 95 -0.94 -16.52 -14.53
C PRO A 95 -2.12 -15.79 -15.16
N GLY A 96 -2.03 -15.57 -16.47
CA GLY A 96 -3.09 -14.90 -17.23
C GLY A 96 -3.00 -13.39 -17.23
N SER A 97 -3.96 -12.76 -17.88
CA SER A 97 -4.09 -11.32 -17.95
C SER A 97 -4.69 -10.74 -16.66
N PHE A 98 -4.64 -9.42 -16.52
CA PHE A 98 -5.39 -8.74 -15.45
C PHE A 98 -6.88 -9.12 -15.48
N ARG A 99 -7.48 -9.16 -16.66
CA ARG A 99 -8.90 -9.52 -16.84
C ARG A 99 -9.22 -10.90 -16.29
N ASP A 100 -8.35 -11.89 -16.54
CA ASP A 100 -8.54 -13.25 -16.06
C ASP A 100 -8.45 -13.32 -14.53
N ILE A 101 -7.47 -12.63 -13.95
CA ILE A 101 -7.28 -12.55 -12.51
C ILE A 101 -8.46 -11.83 -11.84
N HIS A 102 -8.88 -10.71 -12.41
CA HIS A 102 -10.00 -9.93 -11.87
C HIS A 102 -11.32 -10.72 -11.91
N ALA A 103 -11.60 -11.36 -13.05
CA ALA A 103 -12.78 -12.23 -13.20
C ALA A 103 -12.77 -13.39 -12.19
N PHE A 104 -11.62 -14.02 -11.99
CA PHE A 104 -11.46 -15.09 -11.00
C PHE A 104 -11.76 -14.58 -9.57
N CYS A 105 -11.17 -13.47 -9.17
CA CYS A 105 -11.35 -12.91 -7.83
C CYS A 105 -12.80 -12.49 -7.58
N THR A 106 -13.41 -11.83 -8.56
CA THR A 106 -14.81 -11.38 -8.47
C THR A 106 -15.77 -12.56 -8.40
N SER A 107 -15.58 -13.57 -9.26
CA SER A 107 -16.50 -14.72 -9.34
C SER A 107 -16.38 -15.66 -8.15
N ASN A 108 -15.17 -15.87 -7.60
CA ASN A 108 -14.95 -16.83 -6.54
C ASN A 108 -15.04 -16.23 -5.13
N TYR A 109 -14.71 -14.95 -4.99
CA TYR A 109 -14.59 -14.29 -3.67
C TYR A 109 -15.40 -13.01 -3.56
N GLY A 110 -16.09 -12.58 -4.63
CA GLY A 110 -16.89 -11.37 -4.62
C GLY A 110 -16.09 -10.11 -4.35
N THR A 111 -14.80 -10.06 -4.75
CA THR A 111 -13.92 -8.94 -4.43
C THR A 111 -14.41 -7.63 -5.05
N THR A 112 -14.42 -6.57 -4.23
CA THR A 112 -14.84 -5.22 -4.63
C THR A 112 -13.81 -4.15 -4.29
N PHE A 113 -12.71 -4.51 -3.62
CA PHE A 113 -11.62 -3.59 -3.37
C PHE A 113 -10.78 -3.33 -4.64
N PRO A 114 -10.05 -2.20 -4.72
CA PRO A 114 -9.19 -1.90 -5.84
C PRO A 114 -8.16 -2.98 -6.14
N GLN A 115 -8.15 -3.46 -7.38
CA GLN A 115 -7.17 -4.40 -7.90
C GLN A 115 -6.40 -3.73 -9.04
N PHE A 116 -5.09 -3.84 -9.02
CA PHE A 116 -4.18 -3.18 -9.96
C PHE A 116 -3.56 -4.18 -10.94
N ALA A 117 -2.89 -3.64 -11.96
CA ALA A 117 -2.11 -4.45 -12.88
C ALA A 117 -1.08 -5.31 -12.12
N LYS A 118 -0.73 -6.46 -12.69
CA LYS A 118 0.34 -7.30 -12.12
C LYS A 118 1.64 -6.51 -11.98
N VAL A 119 2.34 -6.75 -10.88
CA VAL A 119 3.62 -6.12 -10.59
C VAL A 119 4.72 -7.16 -10.47
N ASN A 120 5.94 -6.71 -10.71
CA ASN A 120 7.16 -7.41 -10.33
C ASN A 120 7.69 -6.79 -9.04
N VAL A 121 7.99 -7.63 -8.06
CA VAL A 121 8.49 -7.21 -6.74
C VAL A 121 9.89 -7.72 -6.45
N ASN A 122 10.46 -8.49 -7.38
CA ASN A 122 11.82 -9.04 -7.30
C ASN A 122 12.58 -8.69 -8.58
N GLY A 123 13.82 -8.23 -8.47
CA GLY A 123 14.69 -7.95 -9.60
C GLY A 123 14.90 -6.47 -9.87
N ARG A 124 15.49 -6.15 -11.04
CA ARG A 124 15.93 -4.79 -11.37
C ARG A 124 14.80 -3.80 -11.68
N ASN A 125 13.57 -4.28 -11.86
CA ASN A 125 12.40 -3.47 -12.26
C ASN A 125 11.30 -3.53 -11.20
N GLU A 126 11.68 -3.69 -9.96
CA GLU A 126 10.78 -3.64 -8.80
C GLU A 126 10.45 -2.19 -8.37
#